data_5f99d36a5de72b4115b4617b7f4a3513
#
_entry.id   5f99d36a5de72b4115b4617b7f4a3513
#
_cell.length_a   1.000
_cell.length_b   1.000
_cell.length_c   1.000
_cell.angle_alpha   90.00
_cell.angle_beta   90.00
_cell.angle_gamma   90.00
#
_symmetry.space_group_name_H-M   'P 1'
#
loop_
_entity.id
_entity.type
_entity.pdbx_description
1 polymer ?
#
loop_
_entity_poly.entity_id
_entity_poly.type
_entity_poly.pdbx_seq_one_letter_code
_entity_poly.pdbx_strand_id
1 'polypeptide(L)'
;MKKFFTFILFSLVTLSAFADKGYLKYYQNLPVQMPVVVSPVIPATRVSLSDFGGQGDGVTSNTRAFQSAVLSLSQRGGGHLDVPSGIYLTGPIALQSNIDLHLEKNAIIVFSPDKKEYLQINDGNHTVPEISGNKLENISITGEGAIDGNGEWWRYAKKGKMSGEEWKQLLEKGGTVSDDGQIWYPFNLKHFDNIAPTPEIQEHLRNRLILLKDCRNVLIQGITVMNSPQFHIVPQSCNNIIIDGVTVKCPWNAQNGDAMDIGNCKNVLIVNNTINAGDDGICMKGGSGAGGAA
;
A
#
# COMPACT_ATOMS: atom_id res chain seq x y z
N MET A 1 -40.91 -50.49 29.03
CA MET A 1 -39.62 -50.00 28.45
C MET A 1 -39.94 -48.95 27.39
N LYS A 2 -39.80 -47.64 27.74
CA LYS A 2 -40.03 -46.52 26.82
C LYS A 2 -38.68 -46.10 26.28
N LYS A 3 -38.47 -46.25 24.97
CA LYS A 3 -37.26 -45.77 24.29
C LYS A 3 -37.41 -44.28 24.04
N PHE A 4 -36.56 -43.47 24.71
CA PHE A 4 -36.36 -42.05 24.40
C PHE A 4 -35.49 -41.96 23.17
N PHE A 5 -36.02 -41.41 22.07
CA PHE A 5 -35.25 -40.97 20.91
C PHE A 5 -34.85 -39.53 21.12
N THR A 6 -33.57 -39.30 21.41
CA THR A 6 -33.00 -37.95 21.47
C THR A 6 -32.70 -37.49 20.05
N PHE A 7 -33.48 -36.57 19.53
CA PHE A 7 -33.22 -35.87 18.28
C PHE A 7 -32.15 -34.83 18.56
N ILE A 8 -30.90 -35.07 18.09
CA ILE A 8 -29.86 -34.06 18.03
C ILE A 8 -30.13 -33.20 16.79
N LEU A 9 -30.66 -32.01 17.03
CA LEU A 9 -30.83 -30.97 16.01
C LEU A 9 -29.45 -30.38 15.68
N PHE A 10 -28.84 -30.86 14.64
CA PHE A 10 -27.68 -30.19 14.05
C PHE A 10 -28.19 -28.89 13.42
N SER A 11 -28.02 -27.77 14.12
CA SER A 11 -28.17 -26.46 13.51
C SER A 11 -27.02 -26.25 12.52
N LEU A 12 -27.30 -26.48 11.24
CA LEU A 12 -26.47 -26.00 10.15
C LEU A 12 -26.50 -24.45 10.22
N VAL A 13 -25.55 -23.86 10.89
CA VAL A 13 -25.25 -22.44 10.71
C VAL A 13 -24.71 -22.33 9.29
N THR A 14 -25.59 -22.06 8.34
CA THR A 14 -25.19 -21.58 7.03
C THR A 14 -24.56 -20.23 7.26
N LEU A 15 -23.21 -20.18 7.31
CA LEU A 15 -22.47 -18.98 7.07
C LEU A 15 -22.81 -18.57 5.63
N SER A 16 -23.89 -17.82 5.45
CA SER A 16 -24.11 -17.07 4.22
C SER A 16 -23.02 -16.01 4.20
N ALA A 17 -21.86 -16.38 3.65
CA ALA A 17 -20.89 -15.41 3.22
C ALA A 17 -21.65 -14.41 2.37
N PHE A 18 -21.75 -13.16 2.81
CA PHE A 18 -22.25 -12.05 2.02
C PHE A 18 -21.21 -11.82 0.91
N ALA A 19 -21.23 -12.70 -0.10
CA ALA A 19 -20.52 -12.42 -1.34
C ALA A 19 -21.09 -11.09 -1.83
N ASP A 20 -20.23 -10.09 -1.98
CA ASP A 20 -20.65 -8.82 -2.53
C ASP A 20 -21.20 -9.08 -3.94
N LYS A 21 -22.51 -8.91 -4.10
CA LYS A 21 -23.20 -9.24 -5.36
C LYS A 21 -22.59 -8.52 -6.55
N GLY A 22 -21.90 -7.40 -6.32
CA GLY A 22 -21.19 -6.62 -7.34
C GLY A 22 -20.05 -7.39 -8.00
N TYR A 23 -19.38 -8.28 -7.29
CA TYR A 23 -18.23 -9.02 -7.80
C TYR A 23 -18.58 -10.39 -8.40
N LEU A 24 -19.76 -10.95 -8.13
CA LEU A 24 -20.18 -12.26 -8.65
C LEU A 24 -20.17 -12.32 -10.18
N LYS A 25 -20.37 -11.22 -10.87
CA LYS A 25 -20.32 -11.15 -12.34
C LYS A 25 -18.97 -11.59 -12.92
N TYR A 26 -17.87 -11.40 -12.19
CA TYR A 26 -16.52 -11.76 -12.64
C TYR A 26 -16.21 -13.25 -12.49
N TYR A 27 -17.09 -14.01 -11.83
CA TYR A 27 -16.96 -15.45 -11.65
C TYR A 27 -17.87 -16.26 -12.59
N GLN A 28 -18.59 -15.58 -13.47
CA GLN A 28 -19.45 -16.25 -14.46
C GLN A 28 -18.62 -16.71 -15.66
N ASN A 29 -18.94 -17.92 -16.16
CA ASN A 29 -18.32 -18.49 -17.38
C ASN A 29 -16.79 -18.67 -17.31
N LEU A 30 -16.23 -18.82 -16.11
CA LEU A 30 -14.81 -19.18 -15.97
C LEU A 30 -14.57 -20.63 -16.41
N PRO A 31 -13.39 -20.93 -17.01
CA PRO A 31 -13.03 -22.27 -17.42
C PRO A 31 -12.86 -23.24 -16.23
N VAL A 32 -12.61 -22.70 -15.04
CA VAL A 32 -12.52 -23.43 -13.78
C VAL A 32 -13.27 -22.68 -12.69
N GLN A 33 -13.80 -23.42 -11.72
CA GLN A 33 -14.44 -22.80 -10.57
C GLN A 33 -13.38 -22.16 -9.66
N MET A 34 -13.53 -20.84 -9.40
CA MET A 34 -12.66 -20.09 -8.54
C MET A 34 -13.33 -19.76 -7.22
N PRO A 35 -12.60 -19.73 -6.08
CA PRO A 35 -13.14 -19.22 -4.83
C PRO A 35 -13.56 -17.75 -4.98
N VAL A 36 -14.77 -17.44 -4.52
CA VAL A 36 -15.29 -16.06 -4.57
C VAL A 36 -14.65 -15.24 -3.45
N VAL A 37 -14.04 -14.11 -3.81
CA VAL A 37 -13.55 -13.14 -2.83
C VAL A 37 -14.71 -12.35 -2.23
N VAL A 38 -14.55 -11.92 -0.99
CA VAL A 38 -15.55 -11.13 -0.27
C VAL A 38 -14.95 -9.82 0.21
N SER A 39 -15.76 -8.76 0.16
CA SER A 39 -15.34 -7.45 0.70
C SER A 39 -15.15 -7.54 2.22
N PRO A 40 -14.19 -6.82 2.80
CA PRO A 40 -14.05 -6.71 4.24
C PRO A 40 -15.30 -6.05 4.86
N VAL A 41 -15.64 -6.48 6.06
CA VAL A 41 -16.71 -5.85 6.84
C VAL A 41 -16.07 -4.86 7.81
N ILE A 42 -16.26 -3.58 7.54
CA ILE A 42 -15.75 -2.50 8.38
C ILE A 42 -16.85 -2.00 9.29
N PRO A 43 -16.60 -1.81 10.61
CA PRO A 43 -17.57 -1.22 11.53
C PRO A 43 -18.03 0.17 11.08
N ALA A 44 -19.29 0.51 11.38
CA ALA A 44 -19.91 1.74 10.90
C ALA A 44 -19.39 3.04 11.59
N THR A 45 -18.51 2.92 12.58
CA THR A 45 -17.87 4.08 13.24
C THR A 45 -17.12 4.90 12.20
N ARG A 46 -17.30 6.23 12.20
CA ARG A 46 -16.56 7.14 11.34
C ARG A 46 -15.92 8.23 12.17
N VAL A 47 -14.71 8.62 11.77
CA VAL A 47 -13.99 9.77 12.32
C VAL A 47 -13.34 10.54 11.18
N SER A 48 -13.27 11.85 11.28
CA SER A 48 -12.52 12.67 10.33
C SER A 48 -11.09 12.85 10.79
N LEU A 49 -10.13 12.86 9.86
CA LEU A 49 -8.74 13.21 10.17
C LEU A 49 -8.63 14.60 10.82
N SER A 50 -9.54 15.52 10.47
CA SER A 50 -9.62 16.85 11.07
C SER A 50 -9.91 16.83 12.59
N ASP A 51 -10.64 15.81 13.08
CA ASP A 51 -10.93 15.64 14.52
C ASP A 51 -9.67 15.36 15.34
N PHE A 52 -8.59 14.95 14.67
CA PHE A 52 -7.27 14.65 15.25
C PHE A 52 -6.22 15.71 14.92
N GLY A 53 -6.66 16.88 14.44
CA GLY A 53 -5.78 17.99 14.09
C GLY A 53 -5.16 17.88 12.70
N GLY A 54 -5.71 17.03 11.83
CA GLY A 54 -5.28 16.93 10.44
C GLY A 54 -5.54 18.23 9.68
N GLN A 55 -4.52 18.69 8.93
CA GLN A 55 -4.55 19.92 8.15
C GLN A 55 -4.19 19.63 6.70
N GLY A 56 -5.12 19.88 5.80
CA GLY A 56 -4.98 19.65 4.35
C GLY A 56 -4.33 20.83 3.60
N ASP A 57 -3.30 21.44 4.16
CA ASP A 57 -2.63 22.64 3.65
C ASP A 57 -1.39 22.36 2.79
N GLY A 58 -0.97 21.09 2.68
CA GLY A 58 0.18 20.64 1.91
C GLY A 58 1.54 20.85 2.58
N VAL A 59 1.60 21.44 3.76
CA VAL A 59 2.87 21.78 4.44
C VAL A 59 2.94 21.28 5.88
N THR A 60 1.81 21.26 6.60
CA THR A 60 1.76 20.77 7.98
C THR A 60 1.88 19.26 8.02
N SER A 61 2.79 18.72 8.85
CA SER A 61 2.91 17.27 9.02
C SER A 61 1.70 16.70 9.76
N ASN A 62 1.05 15.72 9.15
CA ASN A 62 -0.12 15.03 9.67
C ASN A 62 0.20 13.64 10.27
N THR A 63 1.47 13.27 10.42
CA THR A 63 1.89 11.95 10.91
C THR A 63 1.22 11.60 12.24
N ARG A 64 1.21 12.55 13.19
CA ARG A 64 0.55 12.34 14.50
C ARG A 64 -0.97 12.27 14.40
N ALA A 65 -1.58 13.04 13.51
CA ALA A 65 -3.03 13.02 13.29
C ALA A 65 -3.47 11.65 12.78
N PHE A 66 -2.80 11.09 11.76
CA PHE A 66 -3.06 9.74 11.26
C PHE A 66 -2.86 8.68 12.35
N GLN A 67 -1.75 8.71 13.08
CA GLN A 67 -1.48 7.77 14.17
C GLN A 67 -2.57 7.79 15.24
N SER A 68 -2.99 8.99 15.67
CA SER A 68 -4.02 9.16 16.70
C SER A 68 -5.39 8.70 16.21
N ALA A 69 -5.75 8.99 14.97
CA ALA A 69 -7.02 8.57 14.36
C ALA A 69 -7.10 7.04 14.23
N VAL A 70 -6.07 6.41 13.68
CA VAL A 70 -5.98 4.95 13.54
C VAL A 70 -6.05 4.27 14.92
N LEU A 71 -5.32 4.79 15.91
CA LEU A 71 -5.35 4.25 17.28
C LEU A 71 -6.74 4.39 17.91
N SER A 72 -7.37 5.53 17.76
CA SER A 72 -8.74 5.78 18.28
C SER A 72 -9.76 4.82 17.67
N LEU A 73 -9.71 4.60 16.36
CA LEU A 73 -10.58 3.62 15.69
C LEU A 73 -10.30 2.20 16.15
N SER A 74 -9.04 1.81 16.23
CA SER A 74 -8.63 0.47 16.68
C SER A 74 -9.16 0.17 18.09
N GLN A 75 -9.06 1.13 19.02
CA GLN A 75 -9.59 1.00 20.38
C GLN A 75 -11.12 0.84 20.45
N ARG A 76 -11.84 1.32 19.42
CA ARG A 76 -13.30 1.19 19.26
C ARG A 76 -13.73 -0.05 18.46
N GLY A 77 -12.77 -0.90 18.09
CA GLY A 77 -13.03 -2.11 17.30
C GLY A 77 -12.97 -1.91 15.79
N GLY A 78 -12.61 -0.72 15.32
CA GLY A 78 -12.48 -0.38 13.90
C GLY A 78 -13.43 0.73 13.44
N GLY A 79 -13.43 1.00 12.14
CA GLY A 79 -14.27 2.00 11.50
C GLY A 79 -13.62 2.67 10.30
N HIS A 80 -14.19 3.78 9.85
CA HIS A 80 -13.72 4.55 8.71
C HIS A 80 -12.96 5.80 9.19
N LEU A 81 -11.73 5.97 8.69
CA LEU A 81 -10.97 7.21 8.82
C LEU A 81 -11.18 8.02 7.54
N ASP A 82 -12.03 9.04 7.63
CA ASP A 82 -12.28 9.95 6.51
C ASP A 82 -11.17 10.99 6.43
N VAL A 83 -10.52 11.04 5.27
CA VAL A 83 -9.55 12.09 4.90
C VAL A 83 -10.27 13.09 4.01
N PRO A 84 -10.62 14.30 4.52
CA PRO A 84 -11.36 15.30 3.75
C PRO A 84 -10.56 15.85 2.56
N SER A 85 -11.23 16.59 1.67
CA SER A 85 -10.57 17.33 0.58
C SER A 85 -9.42 18.20 1.11
N GLY A 86 -8.24 18.14 0.49
CA GLY A 86 -7.02 18.86 0.87
C GLY A 86 -5.75 18.08 0.55
N ILE A 87 -4.60 18.66 0.83
CA ILE A 87 -3.28 18.03 0.64
C ILE A 87 -2.66 17.75 2.00
N TYR A 88 -2.47 16.49 2.34
CA TYR A 88 -2.00 16.05 3.66
C TYR A 88 -0.58 15.49 3.57
N LEU A 89 0.41 16.33 3.95
CA LEU A 89 1.80 15.88 4.09
C LEU A 89 1.91 14.99 5.33
N THR A 90 2.48 13.80 5.20
CA THR A 90 2.60 12.85 6.31
C THR A 90 3.83 11.93 6.19
N GLY A 91 4.32 11.44 7.30
CA GLY A 91 5.18 10.28 7.37
C GLY A 91 4.38 8.96 7.29
N PRO A 92 4.98 7.82 7.66
CA PRO A 92 4.37 6.50 7.50
C PRO A 92 3.02 6.36 8.21
N ILE A 93 2.10 5.64 7.57
CA ILE A 93 0.79 5.26 8.10
C ILE A 93 0.78 3.75 8.35
N ALA A 94 0.70 3.32 9.61
CA ALA A 94 0.50 1.93 9.98
C ALA A 94 -0.98 1.64 10.20
N LEU A 95 -1.58 0.82 9.34
CA LEU A 95 -2.98 0.42 9.46
C LEU A 95 -3.20 -0.54 10.63
N GLN A 96 -4.46 -0.70 11.04
CA GLN A 96 -4.92 -1.68 12.02
C GLN A 96 -6.10 -2.46 11.47
N SER A 97 -6.41 -3.60 12.07
CA SER A 97 -7.57 -4.42 11.65
C SER A 97 -8.89 -3.66 11.76
N ASN A 98 -9.82 -3.99 10.88
CA ASN A 98 -11.17 -3.42 10.81
C ASN A 98 -11.19 -1.92 10.50
N ILE A 99 -10.18 -1.39 9.81
CA ILE A 99 -10.10 0.03 9.44
C ILE A 99 -10.17 0.19 7.92
N ASP A 100 -10.96 1.17 7.49
CA ASP A 100 -10.97 1.74 6.16
C ASP A 100 -10.31 3.13 6.20
N LEU A 101 -9.22 3.30 5.47
CA LEU A 101 -8.65 4.61 5.16
C LEU A 101 -9.42 5.15 3.93
N HIS A 102 -10.37 6.04 4.20
CA HIS A 102 -11.25 6.58 3.17
C HIS A 102 -10.83 7.98 2.72
N LEU A 103 -10.42 8.11 1.47
CA LEU A 103 -10.01 9.38 0.89
C LEU A 103 -11.19 10.01 0.15
N GLU A 104 -11.70 11.14 0.66
CA GLU A 104 -12.74 11.89 -0.03
C GLU A 104 -12.24 12.43 -1.38
N LYS A 105 -13.16 12.82 -2.23
CA LYS A 105 -12.82 13.45 -3.50
C LYS A 105 -11.93 14.68 -3.27
N ASN A 106 -10.84 14.79 -4.05
CA ASN A 106 -9.80 15.82 -3.92
C ASN A 106 -8.97 15.75 -2.63
N ALA A 107 -9.07 14.69 -1.84
CA ALA A 107 -8.09 14.40 -0.79
C ALA A 107 -6.81 13.87 -1.44
N ILE A 108 -5.66 14.41 -1.06
CA ILE A 108 -4.36 13.94 -1.53
C ILE A 108 -3.47 13.71 -0.30
N ILE A 109 -3.04 12.48 -0.09
CA ILE A 109 -1.98 12.16 0.87
C ILE A 109 -0.65 12.24 0.14
N VAL A 110 0.28 13.05 0.63
CA VAL A 110 1.64 13.17 0.10
C VAL A 110 2.61 12.72 1.16
N PHE A 111 3.48 11.77 0.83
CA PHE A 111 4.45 11.26 1.77
C PHE A 111 5.67 12.17 1.91
N SER A 112 6.14 12.33 3.15
CA SER A 112 7.25 13.19 3.52
C SER A 112 8.55 12.76 2.82
N PRO A 113 9.36 13.71 2.30
CA PRO A 113 10.69 13.40 1.80
C PRO A 113 11.72 13.19 2.91
N ASP A 114 11.38 13.43 4.18
CA ASP A 114 12.30 13.22 5.30
C ASP A 114 12.45 11.73 5.61
N LYS A 115 13.57 11.18 5.17
CA LYS A 115 13.91 9.76 5.35
C LYS A 115 13.98 9.33 6.81
N LYS A 116 14.23 10.25 7.73
CA LYS A 116 14.31 9.95 9.18
C LYS A 116 12.97 9.47 9.74
N GLU A 117 11.85 9.90 9.15
CA GLU A 117 10.52 9.44 9.56
C GLU A 117 10.27 7.94 9.26
N TYR A 118 11.05 7.35 8.36
CA TYR A 118 10.89 5.97 7.88
C TYR A 118 11.94 5.01 8.43
N LEU A 119 12.99 5.50 9.06
CA LEU A 119 14.07 4.64 9.54
C LEU A 119 13.65 3.85 10.77
N GLN A 120 13.76 2.52 10.69
CA GLN A 120 13.76 1.65 11.86
C GLN A 120 15.20 1.28 12.21
N ILE A 121 15.71 1.89 13.28
CA ILE A 121 17.12 1.78 13.69
C ILE A 121 17.48 0.40 14.26
N ASN A 122 16.50 -0.46 14.56
CA ASN A 122 16.71 -1.62 15.41
C ASN A 122 17.02 -2.93 14.67
N ASP A 123 16.97 -2.98 13.33
CA ASP A 123 17.07 -4.26 12.62
C ASP A 123 17.68 -4.12 11.22
N GLY A 124 18.89 -3.60 11.15
CA GLY A 124 19.68 -3.66 9.90
C GLY A 124 19.35 -2.60 8.85
N ASN A 125 19.04 -1.38 9.27
CA ASN A 125 18.86 -0.23 8.36
C ASN A 125 17.74 -0.40 7.33
N HIS A 126 16.58 -0.85 7.75
CA HIS A 126 15.39 -0.90 6.90
C HIS A 126 14.53 0.36 7.07
N THR A 127 13.82 0.72 6.02
CA THR A 127 12.76 1.71 6.08
C THR A 127 11.40 1.03 6.22
N VAL A 128 10.48 1.69 6.93
CA VAL A 128 9.08 1.26 6.93
C VAL A 128 8.39 1.72 5.64
N PRO A 129 7.44 0.94 5.11
CA PRO A 129 6.62 1.36 3.98
C PRO A 129 5.80 2.61 4.31
N GLU A 130 5.41 3.34 3.29
CA GLU A 130 4.59 4.55 3.44
C GLU A 130 3.21 4.24 4.02
N ILE A 131 2.55 3.19 3.51
CA ILE A 131 1.37 2.59 4.14
C ILE A 131 1.69 1.12 4.41
N SER A 132 1.50 0.68 5.64
CA SER A 132 1.79 -0.69 6.03
C SER A 132 0.66 -1.36 6.80
N GLY A 133 0.56 -2.68 6.61
CA GLY A 133 -0.28 -3.59 7.39
C GLY A 133 0.42 -4.94 7.56
N ASN A 134 0.43 -5.48 8.75
CA ASN A 134 1.03 -6.79 9.01
C ASN A 134 0.11 -7.64 9.89
N LYS A 135 -0.28 -8.82 9.39
CA LYS A 135 -1.18 -9.77 10.07
C LYS A 135 -2.53 -9.16 10.47
N LEU A 136 -3.07 -8.30 9.59
CA LEU A 136 -4.33 -7.60 9.81
C LEU A 136 -5.49 -8.31 9.12
N GLU A 137 -6.69 -8.07 9.63
CA GLU A 137 -7.94 -8.54 9.04
C GLU A 137 -8.90 -7.38 8.78
N ASN A 138 -9.69 -7.49 7.71
CA ASN A 138 -10.71 -6.52 7.32
C ASN A 138 -10.12 -5.10 7.21
N ILE A 139 -9.30 -4.87 6.23
CA ILE A 139 -8.70 -3.56 5.95
C ILE A 139 -9.11 -3.06 4.58
N SER A 140 -9.35 -1.77 4.50
CA SER A 140 -9.69 -1.11 3.24
C SER A 140 -8.89 0.17 3.05
N ILE A 141 -8.64 0.51 1.80
CA ILE A 141 -8.19 1.83 1.35
C ILE A 141 -9.12 2.22 0.21
N THR A 142 -10.00 3.19 0.45
CA THR A 142 -11.12 3.47 -0.46
C THR A 142 -11.28 4.95 -0.76
N GLY A 143 -12.16 5.27 -1.71
CA GLY A 143 -12.57 6.64 -2.02
C GLY A 143 -12.19 7.12 -3.42
N GLU A 144 -12.21 8.44 -3.62
CA GLU A 144 -11.92 9.09 -4.90
C GLU A 144 -10.67 9.99 -4.85
N GLY A 145 -9.93 9.94 -3.74
CA GLY A 145 -8.72 10.73 -3.54
C GLY A 145 -7.47 10.09 -4.15
N ALA A 146 -6.31 10.67 -3.82
CA ALA A 146 -5.02 10.21 -4.32
C ALA A 146 -3.99 10.01 -3.20
N ILE A 147 -3.07 9.09 -3.44
CA ILE A 147 -1.92 8.81 -2.59
C ILE A 147 -0.66 8.98 -3.44
N ASP A 148 0.17 9.94 -3.08
CA ASP A 148 1.42 10.27 -3.74
C ASP A 148 2.60 9.88 -2.86
N GLY A 149 3.38 8.89 -3.30
CA GLY A 149 4.57 8.42 -2.59
C GLY A 149 5.75 9.37 -2.65
N ASN A 150 5.64 10.50 -3.39
CA ASN A 150 6.72 11.49 -3.50
C ASN A 150 8.07 10.86 -3.87
N GLY A 151 8.00 9.81 -4.71
CA GLY A 151 9.10 8.88 -4.97
C GLY A 151 10.32 9.48 -5.64
N GLU A 152 10.21 10.69 -6.21
CA GLU A 152 11.36 11.37 -6.79
C GLU A 152 12.47 11.66 -5.74
N TRP A 153 12.12 11.77 -4.47
CA TRP A 153 13.06 11.93 -3.37
C TRP A 153 13.75 10.63 -2.94
N TRP A 154 13.35 9.51 -3.53
CA TRP A 154 13.83 8.19 -3.18
C TRP A 154 14.51 7.47 -4.35
N ARG A 155 14.00 7.69 -5.58
CA ARG A 155 14.43 6.93 -6.74
C ARG A 155 15.79 7.44 -7.25
N TYR A 156 16.67 6.49 -7.49
CA TYR A 156 17.86 6.77 -8.29
C TYR A 156 17.53 6.82 -9.78
N ALA A 157 18.38 7.48 -10.56
CA ALA A 157 18.26 7.54 -12.00
C ALA A 157 19.49 6.93 -12.68
N LYS A 158 19.25 6.15 -13.73
CA LYS A 158 20.31 5.57 -14.56
C LYS A 158 20.54 6.45 -15.78
N LYS A 159 21.79 6.90 -15.98
CA LYS A 159 22.19 7.74 -17.13
C LYS A 159 21.76 7.16 -18.47
N GLY A 160 21.89 5.84 -18.66
CA GLY A 160 21.49 5.16 -19.90
C GLY A 160 19.98 5.14 -20.17
N LYS A 161 19.15 5.57 -19.23
CA LYS A 161 17.68 5.70 -19.39
C LYS A 161 17.23 7.16 -19.55
N MET A 162 18.13 8.09 -19.80
CA MET A 162 17.84 9.53 -19.89
C MET A 162 18.55 10.14 -21.09
N SER A 163 18.04 11.25 -21.59
CA SER A 163 18.77 12.09 -22.52
C SER A 163 19.92 12.80 -21.82
N GLY A 164 20.91 13.26 -22.59
CA GLY A 164 22.03 14.01 -22.04
C GLY A 164 21.62 15.31 -21.34
N GLU A 165 20.57 15.96 -21.83
CA GLU A 165 20.01 17.17 -21.21
C GLU A 165 19.30 16.89 -19.89
N GLU A 166 18.46 15.85 -19.85
CA GLU A 166 17.81 15.41 -18.58
C GLU A 166 18.85 15.04 -17.53
N TRP A 167 19.92 14.33 -17.94
CA TRP A 167 21.01 13.98 -17.04
C TRP A 167 21.70 15.22 -16.47
N LYS A 168 21.99 16.22 -17.32
CA LYS A 168 22.60 17.48 -16.89
C LYS A 168 21.70 18.22 -15.89
N GLN A 169 20.42 18.36 -16.19
CA GLN A 169 19.44 18.99 -15.29
C GLN A 169 19.33 18.25 -13.95
N LEU A 170 19.46 16.92 -13.96
CA LEU A 170 19.46 16.11 -12.75
C LEU A 170 20.69 16.40 -11.87
N LEU A 171 21.87 16.53 -12.47
CA LEU A 171 23.10 16.89 -11.76
C LEU A 171 23.03 18.29 -11.14
N GLU A 172 22.34 19.23 -11.78
CA GLU A 172 22.13 20.59 -11.26
C GLU A 172 21.24 20.62 -10.00
N LYS A 173 20.40 19.59 -9.79
CA LYS A 173 19.60 19.44 -8.56
C LYS A 173 20.43 19.02 -7.34
N GLY A 174 21.71 18.73 -7.52
CA GLY A 174 22.57 18.18 -6.46
C GLY A 174 22.50 16.65 -6.41
N GLY A 175 22.51 16.07 -5.21
CA GLY A 175 22.54 14.61 -5.02
C GLY A 175 23.95 14.03 -5.10
N THR A 176 24.04 12.74 -5.37
CA THR A 176 25.32 11.99 -5.45
C THR A 176 25.34 11.15 -6.72
N VAL A 177 26.48 11.11 -7.40
CA VAL A 177 26.70 10.24 -8.57
C VAL A 177 27.59 9.08 -8.16
N SER A 178 27.30 7.88 -8.67
CA SER A 178 28.14 6.69 -8.49
C SER A 178 29.54 6.90 -9.06
N ASP A 179 30.54 6.17 -8.56
CA ASP A 179 31.94 6.30 -8.98
C ASP A 179 32.15 6.06 -10.50
N ASP A 180 31.33 5.21 -11.11
CA ASP A 180 31.34 4.95 -12.54
C ASP A 180 30.58 6.01 -13.38
N GLY A 181 29.97 6.99 -12.71
CA GLY A 181 29.21 8.07 -13.34
C GLY A 181 27.89 7.65 -14.00
N GLN A 182 27.37 6.44 -13.71
CA GLN A 182 26.20 5.87 -14.40
C GLN A 182 24.89 5.99 -13.61
N ILE A 183 24.97 6.22 -12.30
CA ILE A 183 23.80 6.30 -11.44
C ILE A 183 23.83 7.61 -10.65
N TRP A 184 22.73 8.33 -10.66
CA TRP A 184 22.49 9.49 -9.80
C TRP A 184 21.50 9.13 -8.70
N TYR A 185 21.78 9.60 -7.49
CA TYR A 185 20.93 9.45 -6.33
C TYR A 185 20.44 10.81 -5.83
N PRO A 186 19.15 10.96 -5.45
CA PRO A 186 18.55 12.26 -5.15
C PRO A 186 18.99 12.87 -3.81
N PHE A 187 19.85 12.20 -3.05
CA PHE A 187 20.27 12.63 -1.73
C PHE A 187 21.77 12.50 -1.53
N ASN A 188 22.28 13.36 -0.67
CA ASN A 188 23.68 13.25 -0.23
C ASN A 188 23.74 12.19 0.87
N LEU A 189 24.53 11.16 0.64
CA LEU A 189 24.73 10.03 1.55
C LEU A 189 25.26 10.42 2.93
N LYS A 190 25.89 11.57 3.04
CA LYS A 190 26.43 12.11 4.30
C LYS A 190 25.33 12.47 5.33
N HIS A 191 24.06 12.50 4.95
CA HIS A 191 22.95 12.80 5.86
C HIS A 191 22.46 11.59 6.68
N PHE A 192 23.00 10.41 6.43
CA PHE A 192 22.70 9.21 7.22
C PHE A 192 23.87 8.93 8.17
N ASP A 193 23.95 9.64 9.28
CA ASP A 193 25.09 9.68 10.20
C ASP A 193 25.58 8.32 10.73
N ASN A 194 24.82 7.24 10.53
CA ASN A 194 25.17 5.90 11.02
C ASN A 194 24.99 4.79 9.96
N ILE A 195 24.76 5.13 8.70
CA ILE A 195 24.54 4.15 7.63
C ILE A 195 25.69 4.31 6.63
N ALA A 196 26.42 3.22 6.37
CA ALA A 196 27.47 3.23 5.35
C ALA A 196 26.85 3.56 3.97
N PRO A 197 27.33 4.56 3.26
CA PRO A 197 26.69 5.07 2.05
C PRO A 197 27.05 4.23 0.82
N THR A 198 26.59 2.99 0.76
CA THR A 198 26.76 2.16 -0.44
C THR A 198 25.52 2.20 -1.34
N PRO A 199 25.67 1.99 -2.67
CA PRO A 199 24.54 1.89 -3.58
C PRO A 199 23.52 0.83 -3.17
N GLU A 200 23.96 -0.30 -2.61
CA GLU A 200 23.10 -1.38 -2.14
C GLU A 200 22.23 -0.93 -0.96
N ILE A 201 22.81 -0.19 -0.03
CA ILE A 201 22.07 0.34 1.14
C ILE A 201 21.02 1.34 0.68
N GLN A 202 21.34 2.19 -0.29
CA GLN A 202 20.36 3.14 -0.82
C GLN A 202 19.19 2.44 -1.51
N GLU A 203 19.44 1.35 -2.22
CA GLU A 203 18.39 0.55 -2.83
C GLU A 203 17.48 -0.07 -1.75
N HIS A 204 18.03 -0.55 -0.66
CA HIS A 204 17.28 -1.10 0.48
C HIS A 204 16.49 -0.04 1.25
N LEU A 205 16.87 1.23 1.14
CA LEU A 205 16.16 2.33 1.77
C LEU A 205 14.93 2.80 0.99
N ARG A 206 14.76 2.38 -0.27
CA ARG A 206 13.58 2.74 -1.06
C ARG A 206 12.33 2.06 -0.52
N ASN A 207 11.34 2.85 -0.12
CA ASN A 207 10.08 2.36 0.40
C ASN A 207 9.17 1.78 -0.70
N ARG A 208 8.27 0.91 -0.28
CA ARG A 208 7.06 0.58 -1.03
C ARG A 208 5.93 1.49 -0.58
N LEU A 209 5.07 1.89 -1.51
CA LEU A 209 3.99 2.82 -1.15
C LEU A 209 2.93 2.13 -0.28
N ILE A 210 2.39 0.98 -0.70
CA ILE A 210 1.46 0.19 0.09
C ILE A 210 2.00 -1.23 0.24
N LEU A 211 2.42 -1.61 1.44
CA LEU A 211 2.86 -2.97 1.75
C LEU A 211 1.93 -3.62 2.77
N LEU A 212 1.23 -4.66 2.35
CA LEU A 212 0.36 -5.46 3.21
C LEU A 212 0.94 -6.87 3.31
N LYS A 213 1.26 -7.33 4.52
CA LYS A 213 1.89 -8.63 4.74
C LYS A 213 1.02 -9.52 5.63
N ASP A 214 0.83 -10.77 5.22
CA ASP A 214 0.05 -11.77 5.98
C ASP A 214 -1.37 -11.30 6.36
N CYS A 215 -1.98 -10.41 5.54
CA CYS A 215 -3.29 -9.83 5.81
C CYS A 215 -4.42 -10.67 5.19
N ARG A 216 -5.65 -10.48 5.70
CA ARG A 216 -6.85 -11.15 5.20
C ARG A 216 -7.99 -10.16 5.03
N ASN A 217 -8.82 -10.39 3.99
CA ASN A 217 -9.94 -9.53 3.62
C ASN A 217 -9.49 -8.10 3.38
N VAL A 218 -8.87 -7.87 2.24
CA VAL A 218 -8.31 -6.59 1.83
C VAL A 218 -9.11 -6.01 0.68
N LEU A 219 -9.46 -4.73 0.75
CA LEU A 219 -10.08 -3.99 -0.34
C LEU A 219 -9.28 -2.71 -0.62
N ILE A 220 -8.83 -2.53 -1.87
CA ILE A 220 -8.29 -1.26 -2.35
C ILE A 220 -9.19 -0.83 -3.51
N GLN A 221 -9.90 0.32 -3.37
CA GLN A 221 -10.95 0.66 -4.32
C GLN A 221 -11.02 2.16 -4.62
N GLY A 222 -11.10 2.49 -5.91
CA GLY A 222 -11.49 3.81 -6.43
C GLY A 222 -10.40 4.88 -6.38
N ILE A 223 -9.35 4.71 -5.60
CA ILE A 223 -8.28 5.68 -5.39
C ILE A 223 -7.29 5.77 -6.55
N THR A 224 -6.58 6.90 -6.61
CA THR A 224 -5.36 7.02 -7.41
C THR A 224 -4.14 6.79 -6.54
N VAL A 225 -3.24 5.92 -6.97
CA VAL A 225 -1.96 5.63 -6.30
C VAL A 225 -0.85 6.04 -7.25
N MET A 226 0.05 6.90 -6.82
CA MET A 226 1.05 7.44 -7.74
C MET A 226 2.42 7.66 -7.12
N ASN A 227 3.42 7.68 -8.01
CA ASN A 227 4.75 8.18 -7.71
C ASN A 227 5.44 7.48 -6.53
N SER A 228 5.29 6.16 -6.44
CA SER A 228 5.94 5.37 -5.38
C SER A 228 7.46 5.48 -5.42
N PRO A 229 8.16 5.42 -4.29
CA PRO A 229 9.61 5.24 -4.24
C PRO A 229 10.09 3.99 -4.95
N GLN A 230 9.36 2.89 -4.85
CA GLN A 230 9.62 1.59 -5.49
C GLN A 230 8.31 1.03 -6.06
N PHE A 231 7.79 -0.08 -5.57
CA PHE A 231 6.53 -0.69 -5.98
C PHE A 231 5.32 0.00 -5.34
N HIS A 232 4.20 0.14 -6.07
CA HIS A 232 3.03 0.87 -5.56
C HIS A 232 2.16 0.03 -4.62
N ILE A 233 1.62 -1.09 -5.08
CA ILE A 233 0.70 -1.94 -4.31
C ILE A 233 1.30 -3.33 -4.16
N VAL A 234 1.68 -3.70 -2.94
CA VAL A 234 2.46 -4.91 -2.67
C VAL A 234 1.80 -5.74 -1.57
N PRO A 235 0.77 -6.54 -1.88
CA PRO A 235 0.30 -7.57 -0.97
C PRO A 235 1.27 -8.76 -0.98
N GLN A 236 1.67 -9.23 0.19
CA GLN A 236 2.54 -10.40 0.38
C GLN A 236 1.88 -11.40 1.33
N SER A 237 1.77 -12.66 0.91
CA SER A 237 1.16 -13.75 1.69
C SER A 237 -0.24 -13.41 2.21
N CYS A 238 -0.97 -12.56 1.51
CA CYS A 238 -2.32 -12.16 1.85
C CYS A 238 -3.37 -13.10 1.25
N ASN A 239 -4.56 -13.10 1.84
CA ASN A 239 -5.67 -13.93 1.39
C ASN A 239 -6.97 -13.12 1.31
N ASN A 240 -7.73 -13.33 0.24
CA ASN A 240 -8.98 -12.64 -0.05
C ASN A 240 -8.76 -11.13 -0.26
N ILE A 241 -8.31 -10.78 -1.47
CA ILE A 241 -7.91 -9.43 -1.85
C ILE A 241 -8.76 -8.96 -3.02
N ILE A 242 -9.26 -7.74 -2.95
CA ILE A 242 -9.94 -7.05 -4.05
C ILE A 242 -9.18 -5.76 -4.34
N ILE A 243 -8.79 -5.56 -5.60
CA ILE A 243 -8.24 -4.30 -6.11
C ILE A 243 -9.12 -3.87 -7.28
N ASP A 244 -9.97 -2.87 -7.07
CA ASP A 244 -11.04 -2.50 -7.99
C ASP A 244 -11.04 -1.00 -8.29
N GLY A 245 -11.03 -0.64 -9.57
CA GLY A 245 -11.16 0.74 -10.01
C GLY A 245 -10.00 1.65 -9.59
N VAL A 246 -8.85 1.08 -9.26
CA VAL A 246 -7.65 1.83 -8.86
C VAL A 246 -6.93 2.37 -10.09
N THR A 247 -6.48 3.62 -10.02
CA THR A 247 -5.59 4.20 -11.01
C THR A 247 -4.17 4.25 -10.46
N VAL A 248 -3.22 3.59 -11.13
CA VAL A 248 -1.79 3.70 -10.80
C VAL A 248 -1.08 4.58 -11.80
N LYS A 249 -0.30 5.55 -11.33
CA LYS A 249 0.50 6.46 -12.16
C LYS A 249 1.95 6.49 -11.68
N CYS A 250 2.87 6.22 -12.57
CA CYS A 250 4.30 6.33 -12.28
C CYS A 250 5.05 6.96 -13.44
N PRO A 251 6.08 7.78 -13.23
CA PRO A 251 6.92 8.26 -14.31
C PRO A 251 7.53 7.10 -15.08
N TRP A 252 7.58 7.21 -16.42
CA TRP A 252 8.07 6.15 -17.31
C TRP A 252 9.53 5.72 -17.03
N ASN A 253 10.32 6.63 -16.49
CA ASN A 253 11.74 6.42 -16.16
C ASN A 253 11.97 5.96 -14.70
N ALA A 254 10.91 5.75 -13.92
CA ALA A 254 11.02 5.27 -12.55
C ALA A 254 11.57 3.85 -12.52
N GLN A 255 12.66 3.65 -11.79
CA GLN A 255 13.23 2.32 -11.59
C GLN A 255 12.37 1.51 -10.62
N ASN A 256 11.99 0.29 -11.02
CA ASN A 256 11.11 -0.57 -10.22
C ASN A 256 9.79 0.14 -9.83
N GLY A 257 9.24 0.88 -10.77
CA GLY A 257 7.95 1.58 -10.60
C GLY A 257 6.76 0.67 -10.88
N ASP A 258 6.83 -0.60 -10.45
CA ASP A 258 5.80 -1.61 -10.65
C ASP A 258 4.48 -1.17 -10.03
N ALA A 259 3.37 -1.38 -10.72
CA ALA A 259 2.07 -0.97 -10.19
C ALA A 259 1.55 -1.92 -9.12
N MET A 260 1.56 -3.23 -9.38
CA MET A 260 1.02 -4.24 -8.45
C MET A 260 1.92 -5.46 -8.41
N ASP A 261 2.51 -5.73 -7.25
CA ASP A 261 3.33 -6.90 -6.98
C ASP A 261 2.60 -7.89 -6.07
N ILE A 262 1.98 -8.89 -6.65
CA ILE A 262 1.17 -9.88 -5.92
C ILE A 262 2.07 -11.04 -5.49
N GLY A 263 2.53 -11.03 -4.23
CA GLY A 263 3.49 -12.00 -3.69
C GLY A 263 2.86 -13.10 -2.85
N ASN A 264 2.92 -14.38 -3.27
CA ASN A 264 2.40 -15.54 -2.52
C ASN A 264 0.96 -15.39 -2.00
N CYS A 265 0.11 -14.62 -2.68
CA CYS A 265 -1.26 -14.36 -2.26
C CYS A 265 -2.23 -15.44 -2.74
N LYS A 266 -3.39 -15.54 -2.06
CA LYS A 266 -4.49 -16.44 -2.42
C LYS A 266 -5.78 -15.64 -2.59
N ASN A 267 -6.65 -16.07 -3.52
CA ASN A 267 -7.97 -15.47 -3.75
C ASN A 267 -7.87 -13.96 -4.01
N VAL A 268 -7.32 -13.59 -5.16
CA VAL A 268 -7.10 -12.20 -5.57
C VAL A 268 -7.99 -11.86 -6.76
N LEU A 269 -8.73 -10.76 -6.65
CA LEU A 269 -9.53 -10.19 -7.72
C LEU A 269 -8.99 -8.79 -8.06
N ILE A 270 -8.54 -8.61 -9.31
CA ILE A 270 -8.02 -7.33 -9.82
C ILE A 270 -8.88 -6.96 -11.01
N VAL A 271 -9.70 -5.91 -10.87
CA VAL A 271 -10.69 -5.53 -11.87
C VAL A 271 -10.81 -4.02 -12.05
N ASN A 272 -11.21 -3.56 -13.23
CA ASN A 272 -11.50 -2.17 -13.57
C ASN A 272 -10.34 -1.17 -13.34
N ASN A 273 -9.11 -1.62 -13.22
CA ASN A 273 -7.97 -0.77 -12.91
C ASN A 273 -7.40 -0.09 -14.16
N THR A 274 -6.81 1.09 -13.97
CA THR A 274 -6.04 1.82 -14.99
C THR A 274 -4.59 1.89 -14.54
N ILE A 275 -3.68 1.31 -15.33
CA ILE A 275 -2.28 1.19 -14.94
C ILE A 275 -1.39 1.90 -15.95
N ASN A 276 -0.57 2.83 -15.44
CA ASN A 276 0.53 3.46 -16.14
C ASN A 276 1.77 3.37 -15.24
N ALA A 277 2.50 2.26 -15.35
CA ALA A 277 3.64 1.93 -14.51
C ALA A 277 4.97 2.39 -15.14
N GLY A 278 5.98 2.56 -14.33
CA GLY A 278 7.35 2.83 -14.77
C GLY A 278 8.15 1.55 -15.06
N ASP A 279 7.61 0.40 -14.64
CA ASP A 279 8.14 -0.95 -14.84
C ASP A 279 6.93 -1.91 -15.03
N ASP A 280 6.86 -3.06 -14.35
CA ASP A 280 5.79 -4.03 -14.52
C ASP A 280 4.39 -3.48 -14.14
N GLY A 281 3.38 -3.80 -14.93
CA GLY A 281 1.99 -3.42 -14.64
C GLY A 281 1.39 -4.25 -13.52
N ILE A 282 1.34 -5.57 -13.70
CA ILE A 282 0.91 -6.53 -12.68
C ILE A 282 1.90 -7.69 -12.69
N CYS A 283 2.54 -7.93 -11.57
CA CYS A 283 3.54 -8.97 -11.39
C CYS A 283 3.08 -9.97 -10.33
N MET A 284 3.05 -11.25 -10.70
CA MET A 284 2.77 -12.34 -9.76
C MET A 284 4.08 -12.95 -9.32
N LYS A 285 4.46 -12.70 -8.06
CA LYS A 285 5.71 -13.17 -7.46
C LYS A 285 5.44 -14.34 -6.52
N GLY A 286 5.79 -15.54 -6.95
CA GLY A 286 5.66 -16.77 -6.15
C GLY A 286 7.02 -17.42 -5.92
N GLY A 287 7.07 -18.46 -5.07
CA GLY A 287 8.24 -19.33 -4.92
C GLY A 287 9.28 -18.88 -3.90
N SER A 288 9.08 -17.78 -3.17
CA SER A 288 9.98 -17.39 -2.08
C SER A 288 9.43 -17.81 -0.71
N GLY A 289 10.23 -18.52 0.08
CA GLY A 289 9.87 -18.94 1.45
C GLY A 289 9.11 -20.29 1.51
N ALA A 290 8.75 -20.72 2.71
CA ALA A 290 8.11 -22.02 2.99
C ALA A 290 6.73 -22.23 2.36
N GLY A 291 6.10 -21.19 1.82
CA GLY A 291 4.81 -21.26 1.11
C GLY A 291 4.93 -21.27 -0.41
N GLY A 292 6.11 -21.12 -0.97
CA GLY A 292 6.33 -21.02 -2.42
C GLY A 292 6.50 -22.35 -3.16
N ALA A 293 6.40 -23.45 -2.46
CA ALA A 293 6.62 -24.81 -3.01
C ALA A 293 5.33 -25.63 -3.16
N ALA A 294 4.15 -25.01 -3.17
CA ALA A 294 2.89 -25.72 -3.34
C ALA A 294 2.32 -25.55 -4.74
#